data_6e559df5f024edde69f043b43e71bdf5
#
_entry.id   6e559df5f024edde69f043b43e71bdf5
#
_cell.length_a   1.000
_cell.length_b   1.000
_cell.length_c   1.000
_cell.angle_alpha   90.00
_cell.angle_beta   90.00
_cell.angle_gamma   90.00
#
_symmetry.space_group_name_H-M   'P 1'
#
loop_
_entity.id
_entity.type
_entity.pdbx_description
1 polymer ?
#
loop_
_entity_poly.entity_id
_entity_poly.type
_entity_poly.pdbx_seq_one_letter_code
_entity_poly.pdbx_strand_id
1 'polypeptide(L)'
;MSGDSGSAGAGNGGPPDIDTSVAHVARVYNYWLGGTTNYPADRQAAQQAMAAYPDLALSARANRAFLARTVRWLAGQGIRQFLDIGTGIPVNNNTHEVAQAIAADSRVVYADHDPIVLAHARSLLTSSPEGATDYLDADLREPGKIITAAAPTLDLGRPVAIVLMAVLQFVMDEERPGDIVAELLDAVPSGSYLVVSHPASDIDAASMRELAKRLNRLMVQRVALRSRAEVTQFFDGLELADPGVVRIPEWRPDSPADRGIPSTMWGGVGRKR
;
A
#
# COMPACT_ATOMS: atom_id res chain seq x y z
N MET A 1 27.80 -3.13 53.92
CA MET A 1 26.46 -2.91 53.38
C MET A 1 26.64 -2.47 51.95
N SER A 2 26.59 -3.42 51.05
CA SER A 2 26.84 -3.22 49.60
C SER A 2 25.52 -2.98 48.90
N GLY A 3 25.37 -1.83 48.31
CA GLY A 3 24.22 -1.49 47.46
C GLY A 3 24.49 -1.98 46.03
N ASP A 4 23.69 -2.90 45.62
CA ASP A 4 23.64 -3.40 44.22
C ASP A 4 22.81 -2.46 43.39
N SER A 5 23.43 -1.73 42.48
CA SER A 5 22.76 -0.87 41.50
C SER A 5 22.59 -1.66 40.20
N GLY A 6 21.42 -2.30 40.07
CA GLY A 6 21.01 -2.93 38.81
C GLY A 6 20.89 -1.93 37.65
N SER A 7 21.83 -2.00 36.74
CA SER A 7 21.74 -1.29 35.46
C SER A 7 20.72 -1.96 34.58
N ALA A 8 19.61 -1.28 34.30
CA ALA A 8 18.68 -1.65 33.26
C ALA A 8 19.39 -1.57 31.88
N GLY A 9 19.58 -2.72 31.25
CA GLY A 9 20.17 -2.83 29.93
C GLY A 9 19.26 -2.16 28.90
N ALA A 10 19.73 -1.06 28.33
CA ALA A 10 19.19 -0.52 27.09
C ALA A 10 19.41 -1.56 25.98
N GLY A 11 18.34 -2.11 25.44
CA GLY A 11 18.39 -3.01 24.32
C GLY A 11 19.07 -2.34 23.14
N ASN A 12 20.23 -2.87 22.75
CA ASN A 12 20.97 -2.49 21.56
C ASN A 12 20.17 -2.95 20.33
N GLY A 13 19.25 -2.13 19.83
CA GLY A 13 18.59 -2.33 18.54
C GLY A 13 19.58 -2.03 17.42
N GLY A 14 20.41 -3.00 17.07
CA GLY A 14 21.15 -2.96 15.80
C GLY A 14 20.17 -2.97 14.62
N PRO A 15 20.63 -2.54 13.41
CA PRO A 15 19.78 -2.63 12.23
C PRO A 15 19.30 -4.07 12.06
N PRO A 16 18.03 -4.28 11.60
CA PRO A 16 17.50 -5.63 11.41
C PRO A 16 18.40 -6.43 10.45
N ASP A 17 18.62 -7.69 10.77
CA ASP A 17 19.39 -8.61 9.91
C ASP A 17 18.58 -8.88 8.64
N ILE A 18 18.92 -8.16 7.57
CA ILE A 18 18.19 -8.19 6.31
C ILE A 18 18.75 -9.34 5.47
N ASP A 19 17.96 -10.40 5.27
CA ASP A 19 18.30 -11.43 4.30
C ASP A 19 18.23 -10.88 2.87
N THR A 20 19.40 -10.62 2.29
CA THR A 20 19.56 -10.12 0.92
C THR A 20 19.66 -11.24 -0.12
N SER A 21 19.69 -12.50 0.30
CA SER A 21 19.81 -13.68 -0.59
C SER A 21 18.47 -14.08 -1.19
N VAL A 22 17.35 -13.70 -0.56
CA VAL A 22 15.98 -13.98 -1.01
C VAL A 22 15.30 -12.69 -1.47
N ALA A 23 14.59 -12.77 -2.60
CA ALA A 23 13.86 -11.63 -3.13
C ALA A 23 12.67 -11.26 -2.23
N HIS A 24 12.51 -9.96 -1.95
CA HIS A 24 11.42 -9.43 -1.14
C HIS A 24 10.52 -8.49 -1.96
N VAL A 25 9.20 -8.56 -1.73
CA VAL A 25 8.21 -7.85 -2.57
C VAL A 25 8.44 -6.34 -2.60
N ALA A 26 8.72 -5.70 -1.47
CA ALA A 26 8.93 -4.25 -1.40
C ALA A 26 10.17 -3.82 -2.20
N ARG A 27 11.25 -4.61 -2.16
CA ARG A 27 12.50 -4.35 -2.91
C ARG A 27 12.35 -4.63 -4.41
N VAL A 28 11.60 -5.67 -4.78
CA VAL A 28 11.24 -5.97 -6.17
C VAL A 28 10.40 -4.84 -6.75
N TYR A 29 9.39 -4.36 -6.00
CA TYR A 29 8.57 -3.23 -6.42
C TYR A 29 9.39 -1.93 -6.54
N ASN A 30 10.31 -1.69 -5.61
CA ASN A 30 11.25 -0.57 -5.68
C ASN A 30 12.07 -0.59 -6.98
N TYR A 31 12.54 -1.78 -7.41
CA TYR A 31 13.25 -1.93 -8.69
C TYR A 31 12.38 -1.54 -9.90
N TRP A 32 11.10 -1.97 -9.95
CA TRP A 32 10.18 -1.59 -11.05
C TRP A 32 9.93 -0.09 -11.11
N LEU A 33 9.98 0.59 -9.98
CA LEU A 33 9.88 2.05 -9.91
C LEU A 33 11.18 2.78 -10.30
N GLY A 34 12.29 2.06 -10.49
CA GLY A 34 13.61 2.62 -10.79
C GLY A 34 14.40 3.03 -9.56
N GLY A 35 13.98 2.59 -8.38
CA GLY A 35 14.69 2.82 -7.12
C GLY A 35 15.96 1.99 -6.98
N THR A 36 16.78 2.33 -6.00
CA THR A 36 18.10 1.71 -5.75
C THR A 36 18.14 0.84 -4.49
N THR A 37 17.08 0.82 -3.70
CA THR A 37 16.97 0.02 -2.47
C THR A 37 16.54 -1.42 -2.81
N ASN A 38 17.42 -2.14 -3.50
CA ASN A 38 17.22 -3.51 -3.94
C ASN A 38 18.54 -4.25 -4.14
N TYR A 39 18.54 -5.55 -3.93
CA TYR A 39 19.70 -6.43 -3.99
C TYR A 39 19.67 -7.32 -5.24
N PRO A 40 20.75 -8.09 -5.53
CA PRO A 40 20.80 -8.95 -6.72
C PRO A 40 19.64 -9.92 -6.86
N ALA A 41 19.19 -10.55 -5.74
CA ALA A 41 18.04 -11.46 -5.75
C ALA A 41 16.75 -10.75 -6.17
N ASP A 42 16.53 -9.52 -5.67
CA ASP A 42 15.34 -8.71 -5.99
C ASP A 42 15.33 -8.33 -7.48
N ARG A 43 16.50 -7.88 -8.01
CA ARG A 43 16.65 -7.54 -9.42
C ARG A 43 16.41 -8.72 -10.32
N GLN A 44 16.91 -9.90 -9.95
CA GLN A 44 16.69 -11.14 -10.70
C GLN A 44 15.19 -11.49 -10.75
N ALA A 45 14.49 -11.43 -9.62
CA ALA A 45 13.05 -11.69 -9.55
C ALA A 45 12.27 -10.66 -10.37
N ALA A 46 12.61 -9.37 -10.24
CA ALA A 46 12.00 -8.28 -10.99
C ALA A 46 12.17 -8.45 -12.52
N GLN A 47 13.36 -8.80 -12.98
CA GLN A 47 13.62 -9.02 -14.41
C GLN A 47 12.91 -10.26 -14.95
N GLN A 48 12.83 -11.34 -14.18
CA GLN A 48 12.05 -12.51 -14.58
C GLN A 48 10.55 -12.23 -14.67
N ALA A 49 10.02 -11.41 -13.78
CA ALA A 49 8.63 -10.94 -13.85
C ALA A 49 8.40 -10.06 -15.10
N MET A 50 9.30 -9.12 -15.38
CA MET A 50 9.24 -8.27 -16.58
C MET A 50 9.37 -9.08 -17.89
N ALA A 51 10.07 -10.21 -17.88
CA ALA A 51 10.12 -11.11 -19.04
C ALA A 51 8.77 -11.83 -19.31
N ALA A 52 7.87 -11.90 -18.32
CA ALA A 52 6.50 -12.39 -18.51
C ALA A 52 5.55 -11.27 -18.91
N TYR A 53 5.75 -10.06 -18.37
CA TYR A 53 4.96 -8.88 -18.69
C TYR A 53 5.90 -7.66 -18.82
N PRO A 54 6.31 -7.30 -20.06
CA PRO A 54 7.31 -6.24 -20.29
C PRO A 54 6.91 -4.85 -19.76
N ASP A 55 5.60 -4.53 -19.76
CA ASP A 55 5.08 -3.24 -19.29
C ASP A 55 4.91 -3.16 -17.77
N LEU A 56 5.44 -4.13 -17.00
CA LEU A 56 5.27 -4.19 -15.55
C LEU A 56 5.77 -2.93 -14.83
N ALA A 57 6.89 -2.37 -15.25
CA ALA A 57 7.40 -1.12 -14.71
C ALA A 57 6.47 0.08 -14.99
N LEU A 58 5.84 0.11 -16.17
CA LEU A 58 4.83 1.12 -16.49
C LEU A 58 3.57 0.94 -15.62
N SER A 59 3.13 -0.31 -15.44
CA SER A 59 2.00 -0.63 -14.55
C SER A 59 2.29 -0.24 -13.09
N ALA A 60 3.50 -0.47 -12.58
CA ALA A 60 3.91 -0.04 -11.23
C ALA A 60 3.89 1.50 -11.09
N ARG A 61 4.40 2.23 -12.08
CA ARG A 61 4.32 3.70 -12.10
C ARG A 61 2.89 4.20 -12.19
N ALA A 62 2.04 3.56 -13.02
CA ALA A 62 0.62 3.87 -13.10
C ALA A 62 -0.09 3.68 -11.74
N ASN A 63 0.32 2.66 -10.96
CA ASN A 63 -0.21 2.44 -9.61
C ASN A 63 0.19 3.58 -8.65
N ARG A 64 1.43 4.07 -8.70
CA ARG A 64 1.86 5.25 -7.93
C ARG A 64 1.11 6.52 -8.35
N ALA A 65 0.91 6.72 -9.66
CA ALA A 65 0.11 7.83 -10.16
C ALA A 65 -1.37 7.73 -9.73
N PHE A 66 -1.94 6.53 -9.67
CA PHE A 66 -3.28 6.29 -9.14
C PHE A 66 -3.37 6.65 -7.64
N LEU A 67 -2.39 6.24 -6.82
CA LEU A 67 -2.30 6.66 -5.42
C LEU A 67 -2.34 8.20 -5.31
N ALA A 68 -1.46 8.89 -6.03
CA ALA A 68 -1.38 10.36 -5.98
C ALA A 68 -2.70 11.03 -6.39
N ARG A 69 -3.38 10.52 -7.44
CA ARG A 69 -4.68 11.04 -7.89
C ARG A 69 -5.78 10.81 -6.86
N THR A 70 -5.85 9.62 -6.28
CA THR A 70 -6.88 9.28 -5.28
C THR A 70 -6.69 10.08 -4.00
N VAL A 71 -5.47 10.20 -3.49
CA VAL A 71 -5.16 10.99 -2.29
C VAL A 71 -5.45 12.48 -2.52
N ARG A 72 -5.04 13.03 -3.68
CA ARG A 72 -5.34 14.42 -4.06
C ARG A 72 -6.84 14.66 -4.11
N TRP A 73 -7.59 13.76 -4.74
CA TRP A 73 -9.04 13.88 -4.83
C TRP A 73 -9.69 13.80 -3.45
N LEU A 74 -9.31 12.84 -2.60
CA LEU A 74 -9.85 12.66 -1.26
C LEU A 74 -9.56 13.87 -0.35
N ALA A 75 -8.33 14.40 -0.40
CA ALA A 75 -7.99 15.62 0.33
C ALA A 75 -8.84 16.82 -0.14
N GLY A 76 -9.12 16.91 -1.45
CA GLY A 76 -10.07 17.87 -2.03
C GLY A 76 -11.52 17.66 -1.62
N GLN A 77 -11.94 16.44 -1.28
CA GLN A 77 -13.25 16.14 -0.70
C GLN A 77 -13.33 16.42 0.82
N GLY A 78 -12.27 16.96 1.42
CA GLY A 78 -12.23 17.30 2.85
C GLY A 78 -11.68 16.19 3.75
N ILE A 79 -11.20 15.07 3.21
CA ILE A 79 -10.52 14.06 4.01
C ILE A 79 -9.17 14.63 4.50
N ARG A 80 -8.89 14.42 5.78
CA ARG A 80 -7.69 14.89 6.47
C ARG A 80 -6.92 13.77 7.15
N GLN A 81 -7.43 12.56 7.08
CA GLN A 81 -6.85 11.39 7.74
C GLN A 81 -6.71 10.24 6.76
N PHE A 82 -5.54 9.65 6.70
CA PHE A 82 -5.20 8.56 5.80
C PHE A 82 -4.53 7.43 6.58
N LEU A 83 -5.00 6.20 6.39
CA LEU A 83 -4.37 4.98 6.87
C LEU A 83 -3.91 4.19 5.65
N ASP A 84 -2.60 4.24 5.38
CA ASP A 84 -1.97 3.64 4.20
C ASP A 84 -1.28 2.33 4.62
N ILE A 85 -1.83 1.20 4.20
CA ILE A 85 -1.42 -0.14 4.65
C ILE A 85 -0.73 -0.88 3.50
N GLY A 86 0.43 -1.47 3.78
CA GLY A 86 1.29 -2.11 2.79
C GLY A 86 2.02 -1.07 1.95
N THR A 87 2.62 -0.10 2.60
CA THR A 87 3.17 1.11 1.96
C THR A 87 4.39 0.83 1.09
N GLY A 88 5.14 -0.22 1.40
CA GLY A 88 6.41 -0.52 0.76
C GLY A 88 7.49 0.53 1.03
N ILE A 89 8.62 0.40 0.34
CA ILE A 89 9.75 1.34 0.49
C ILE A 89 9.33 2.74 0.02
N PRO A 90 9.51 3.78 0.85
CA PRO A 90 9.17 5.15 0.49
C PRO A 90 9.84 5.60 -0.81
N VAL A 91 9.08 6.30 -1.64
CA VAL A 91 9.52 6.94 -2.89
C VAL A 91 8.91 8.34 -2.95
N ASN A 92 9.16 9.11 -4.01
CA ASN A 92 8.52 10.41 -4.20
C ASN A 92 6.98 10.28 -4.30
N ASN A 93 6.27 11.32 -3.88
CA ASN A 93 4.80 11.38 -3.84
C ASN A 93 4.20 10.31 -2.90
N ASN A 94 4.73 10.22 -1.68
CA ASN A 94 4.11 9.44 -0.62
C ASN A 94 2.77 10.05 -0.23
N THR A 95 1.92 9.27 0.41
CA THR A 95 0.55 9.70 0.77
C THR A 95 0.53 11.01 1.55
N HIS A 96 1.44 11.20 2.54
CA HIS A 96 1.50 12.45 3.31
C HIS A 96 1.95 13.65 2.46
N GLU A 97 2.92 13.47 1.57
CA GLU A 97 3.40 14.56 0.70
C GLU A 97 2.26 15.08 -0.19
N VAL A 98 1.48 14.15 -0.77
CA VAL A 98 0.34 14.51 -1.62
C VAL A 98 -0.80 15.11 -0.82
N ALA A 99 -1.15 14.53 0.34
CA ALA A 99 -2.24 15.01 1.18
C ALA A 99 -1.92 16.39 1.78
N GLN A 100 -0.73 16.56 2.35
CA GLN A 100 -0.30 17.80 3.00
C GLN A 100 -0.01 18.93 2.00
N ALA A 101 0.29 18.63 0.74
CA ALA A 101 0.34 19.65 -0.31
C ALA A 101 -1.04 20.28 -0.62
N ILE A 102 -2.14 19.58 -0.31
CA ILE A 102 -3.52 20.09 -0.48
C ILE A 102 -4.04 20.69 0.84
N ALA A 103 -3.74 20.02 1.96
CA ALA A 103 -4.18 20.40 3.30
C ALA A 103 -3.07 20.05 4.29
N ALA A 104 -2.34 21.07 4.73
CA ALA A 104 -1.15 20.92 5.57
C ALA A 104 -1.43 20.19 6.90
N ASP A 105 -2.66 20.27 7.40
CA ASP A 105 -3.14 19.61 8.62
C ASP A 105 -3.47 18.11 8.45
N SER A 106 -3.20 17.54 7.28
CA SER A 106 -3.47 16.11 7.02
C SER A 106 -2.59 15.21 7.89
N ARG A 107 -3.23 14.16 8.43
CA ARG A 107 -2.59 13.12 9.24
C ARG A 107 -2.51 11.82 8.47
N VAL A 108 -1.36 11.19 8.47
CA VAL A 108 -1.13 9.95 7.72
C VAL A 108 -0.45 8.93 8.61
N VAL A 109 -1.07 7.77 8.76
CA VAL A 109 -0.46 6.62 9.40
C VAL A 109 -0.14 5.59 8.33
N TYR A 110 1.10 5.18 8.30
CA TYR A 110 1.60 4.11 7.46
C TYR A 110 1.69 2.82 8.26
N ALA A 111 1.30 1.70 7.67
CA ALA A 111 1.47 0.39 8.26
C ALA A 111 2.16 -0.55 7.27
N ASP A 112 3.22 -1.20 7.70
CA ASP A 112 3.89 -2.26 6.96
C ASP A 112 4.56 -3.20 7.97
N HIS A 113 4.78 -4.46 7.62
CA HIS A 113 5.44 -5.43 8.47
C HIS A 113 6.88 -5.74 8.04
N ASP A 114 7.36 -5.09 6.96
CA ASP A 114 8.72 -5.28 6.48
C ASP A 114 9.70 -4.43 7.28
N PRO A 115 10.68 -5.03 7.99
CA PRO A 115 11.69 -4.28 8.76
C PRO A 115 12.49 -3.29 7.91
N ILE A 116 12.69 -3.59 6.61
CA ILE A 116 13.40 -2.71 5.68
C ILE A 116 12.57 -1.46 5.40
N VAL A 117 11.28 -1.64 5.16
CA VAL A 117 10.33 -0.56 4.94
C VAL A 117 10.31 0.35 6.17
N LEU A 118 10.20 -0.23 7.37
CA LEU A 118 10.20 0.50 8.64
C LEU A 118 11.48 1.30 8.86
N ALA A 119 12.65 0.72 8.56
CA ALA A 119 13.93 1.41 8.72
C ALA A 119 14.06 2.62 7.80
N HIS A 120 13.62 2.48 6.54
CA HIS A 120 13.63 3.59 5.56
C HIS A 120 12.59 4.65 5.89
N ALA A 121 11.41 4.26 6.29
CA ALA A 121 10.32 5.19 6.57
C ALA A 121 10.66 6.15 7.70
N ARG A 122 11.18 5.66 8.82
CA ARG A 122 11.58 6.48 9.97
C ARG A 122 12.63 7.54 9.63
N SER A 123 13.45 7.30 8.62
CA SER A 123 14.53 8.23 8.22
C SER A 123 14.11 9.24 7.15
N LEU A 124 13.06 8.96 6.37
CA LEU A 124 12.70 9.71 5.18
C LEU A 124 11.39 10.49 5.31
N LEU A 125 10.50 10.10 6.23
CA LEU A 125 9.20 10.72 6.35
C LEU A 125 9.25 11.93 7.30
N THR A 126 9.11 13.12 6.72
CA THR A 126 8.97 14.37 7.45
C THR A 126 7.58 14.94 7.20
N SER A 127 6.83 15.20 8.27
CA SER A 127 5.50 15.83 8.19
C SER A 127 5.60 17.34 8.06
N SER A 128 4.54 17.98 7.51
CA SER A 128 4.34 19.41 7.71
C SER A 128 4.19 19.75 9.19
N PRO A 129 4.48 21.00 9.62
CA PRO A 129 4.34 21.40 11.04
C PRO A 129 2.89 21.26 11.57
N GLU A 130 1.89 21.42 10.73
CA GLU A 130 0.47 21.37 11.09
C GLU A 130 -0.11 19.95 11.02
N GLY A 131 0.55 19.06 10.26
CA GLY A 131 0.14 17.68 10.05
C GLY A 131 0.77 16.70 11.03
N ALA A 132 0.54 15.42 10.77
CA ALA A 132 1.23 14.35 11.49
C ALA A 132 1.48 13.16 10.55
N THR A 133 2.62 12.50 10.75
CA THR A 133 2.96 11.27 10.04
C THR A 133 3.48 10.27 11.05
N ASP A 134 2.95 9.07 11.05
CA ASP A 134 3.38 7.99 11.93
C ASP A 134 3.57 6.69 11.16
N TYR A 135 4.32 5.75 11.72
CA TYR A 135 4.67 4.52 11.07
C TYR A 135 4.53 3.32 12.01
N LEU A 136 3.70 2.34 11.60
CA LEU A 136 3.37 1.16 12.39
C LEU A 136 4.03 -0.08 11.81
N ASP A 137 4.63 -0.89 12.68
CA ASP A 137 4.99 -2.27 12.41
C ASP A 137 3.76 -3.15 12.60
N ALA A 138 3.07 -3.49 11.52
CA ALA A 138 1.85 -4.27 11.61
C ALA A 138 1.52 -5.01 10.31
N ASP A 139 1.02 -6.24 10.45
CA ASP A 139 0.55 -7.05 9.33
C ASP A 139 -0.92 -6.72 9.02
N LEU A 140 -1.25 -6.56 7.74
CA LEU A 140 -2.63 -6.37 7.25
C LEU A 140 -3.59 -7.47 7.73
N ARG A 141 -3.09 -8.67 8.02
CA ARG A 141 -3.86 -9.80 8.56
C ARG A 141 -4.34 -9.60 10.00
N GLU A 142 -3.86 -8.54 10.65
CA GLU A 142 -4.21 -8.18 12.03
C GLU A 142 -4.83 -6.77 12.09
N PRO A 143 -5.97 -6.52 11.39
CA PRO A 143 -6.56 -5.20 11.23
C PRO A 143 -6.86 -4.51 12.56
N GLY A 144 -7.31 -5.25 13.57
CA GLY A 144 -7.55 -4.70 14.92
C GLY A 144 -6.31 -4.13 15.59
N LYS A 145 -5.11 -4.72 15.34
CA LYS A 145 -3.85 -4.17 15.86
C LYS A 145 -3.49 -2.88 15.14
N ILE A 146 -3.67 -2.82 13.80
CA ILE A 146 -3.43 -1.62 13.00
C ILE A 146 -4.30 -0.47 13.51
N ILE A 147 -5.60 -0.70 13.67
CA ILE A 147 -6.56 0.30 14.15
C ILE A 147 -6.18 0.82 15.54
N THR A 148 -5.87 -0.09 16.46
CA THR A 148 -5.47 0.27 17.82
C THR A 148 -4.19 1.12 17.84
N ALA A 149 -3.21 0.74 17.02
CA ALA A 149 -1.93 1.44 16.95
C ALA A 149 -2.04 2.79 16.19
N ALA A 150 -3.01 2.94 15.28
CA ALA A 150 -3.24 4.19 14.55
C ALA A 150 -3.98 5.25 15.38
N ALA A 151 -4.76 4.85 16.39
CA ALA A 151 -5.60 5.72 17.19
C ALA A 151 -4.88 6.91 17.89
N PRO A 152 -3.60 6.82 18.31
CA PRO A 152 -2.89 7.98 18.83
C PRO A 152 -2.67 9.12 17.82
N THR A 153 -2.58 8.78 16.52
CA THR A 153 -2.34 9.74 15.45
C THR A 153 -3.63 10.12 14.70
N LEU A 154 -4.53 9.15 14.49
CA LEU A 154 -5.81 9.35 13.80
C LEU A 154 -6.97 9.42 14.78
N ASP A 155 -7.85 10.41 14.61
CA ASP A 155 -9.14 10.46 15.28
C ASP A 155 -10.14 9.57 14.54
N LEU A 156 -10.33 8.35 15.03
CA LEU A 156 -11.23 7.36 14.42
C LEU A 156 -12.72 7.73 14.56
N GLY A 157 -13.06 8.79 15.26
CA GLY A 157 -14.41 9.39 15.27
C GLY A 157 -14.69 10.30 14.06
N ARG A 158 -13.67 10.58 13.24
CA ARG A 158 -13.76 11.40 12.02
C ARG A 158 -13.43 10.57 10.77
N PRO A 159 -13.91 10.97 9.58
CA PRO A 159 -13.65 10.23 8.35
C PRO A 159 -12.17 9.98 8.07
N VAL A 160 -11.84 8.74 7.71
CA VAL A 160 -10.49 8.26 7.36
C VAL A 160 -10.53 7.67 5.94
N ALA A 161 -9.51 7.90 5.16
CA ALA A 161 -9.26 7.14 3.92
C ALA A 161 -8.35 5.94 4.23
N ILE A 162 -8.87 4.73 4.08
CA ILE A 162 -8.11 3.48 4.15
C ILE A 162 -7.56 3.21 2.75
N VAL A 163 -6.25 3.09 2.63
CA VAL A 163 -5.54 2.96 1.36
C VAL A 163 -4.83 1.62 1.29
N LEU A 164 -5.24 0.77 0.35
CA LEU A 164 -4.75 -0.60 0.14
C LEU A 164 -4.21 -0.73 -1.29
N MET A 165 -3.02 -0.16 -1.52
CA MET A 165 -2.41 -0.09 -2.86
C MET A 165 -1.54 -1.30 -3.14
N ALA A 166 -2.02 -2.22 -3.99
CA ALA A 166 -1.27 -3.41 -4.38
C ALA A 166 -0.73 -4.20 -3.17
N VAL A 167 -1.57 -4.38 -2.15
CA VAL A 167 -1.25 -5.15 -0.93
C VAL A 167 -2.16 -6.36 -0.75
N LEU A 168 -3.44 -6.26 -1.08
CA LEU A 168 -4.41 -7.36 -0.92
C LEU A 168 -4.07 -8.61 -1.75
N GLN A 169 -3.22 -8.49 -2.77
CA GLN A 169 -2.73 -9.66 -3.51
C GLN A 169 -1.84 -10.59 -2.69
N PHE A 170 -1.32 -10.14 -1.55
CA PHE A 170 -0.52 -10.97 -0.64
C PHE A 170 -1.36 -11.68 0.43
N VAL A 171 -2.67 -11.44 0.43
CA VAL A 171 -3.66 -12.14 1.26
C VAL A 171 -4.40 -13.14 0.36
N MET A 172 -4.20 -14.43 0.60
CA MET A 172 -4.83 -15.49 -0.18
C MET A 172 -6.32 -15.61 0.16
N ASP A 173 -7.12 -16.26 -0.70
CA ASP A 173 -8.57 -16.34 -0.50
C ASP A 173 -8.94 -17.13 0.77
N GLU A 174 -8.10 -18.10 1.13
CA GLU A 174 -8.25 -18.87 2.38
C GLU A 174 -8.10 -18.00 3.65
N GLU A 175 -7.40 -16.87 3.53
CA GLU A 175 -7.21 -15.87 4.59
C GLU A 175 -8.34 -14.83 4.64
N ARG A 176 -9.35 -14.96 3.75
CA ARG A 176 -10.57 -14.15 3.69
C ARG A 176 -10.31 -12.63 3.66
N PRO A 177 -9.65 -12.13 2.60
CA PRO A 177 -9.28 -10.70 2.50
C PRO A 177 -10.49 -9.74 2.60
N GLY A 178 -11.69 -10.19 2.23
CA GLY A 178 -12.93 -9.42 2.39
C GLY A 178 -13.25 -9.10 3.85
N ASP A 179 -13.01 -10.06 4.77
CA ASP A 179 -13.28 -9.86 6.20
C ASP A 179 -12.27 -8.87 6.81
N ILE A 180 -11.01 -8.91 6.36
CA ILE A 180 -9.98 -7.94 6.77
C ILE A 180 -10.41 -6.52 6.36
N VAL A 181 -10.89 -6.35 5.13
CA VAL A 181 -11.39 -5.06 4.64
C VAL A 181 -12.62 -4.61 5.43
N ALA A 182 -13.55 -5.52 5.71
CA ALA A 182 -14.74 -5.22 6.50
C ALA A 182 -14.37 -4.76 7.92
N GLU A 183 -13.46 -5.44 8.61
CA GLU A 183 -12.98 -5.06 9.95
C GLU A 183 -12.34 -3.68 9.96
N LEU A 184 -11.51 -3.35 8.96
CA LEU A 184 -10.94 -2.01 8.82
C LEU A 184 -12.01 -0.94 8.61
N LEU A 185 -13.03 -1.23 7.79
CA LEU A 185 -14.12 -0.32 7.52
C LEU A 185 -15.03 -0.14 8.75
N ASP A 186 -15.25 -1.19 9.53
CA ASP A 186 -16.10 -1.12 10.73
C ASP A 186 -15.51 -0.20 11.80
N ALA A 187 -14.19 -0.05 11.82
CA ALA A 187 -13.48 0.81 12.77
C ALA A 187 -13.56 2.32 12.45
N VAL A 188 -14.06 2.71 11.30
CA VAL A 188 -14.12 4.12 10.86
C VAL A 188 -15.54 4.57 10.59
N PRO A 189 -15.90 5.87 10.78
CA PRO A 189 -17.27 6.34 10.68
C PRO A 189 -17.76 6.46 9.23
N SER A 190 -19.07 6.69 9.08
CA SER A 190 -19.70 7.14 7.82
C SER A 190 -18.95 8.36 7.26
N GLY A 191 -18.82 8.42 5.93
CA GLY A 191 -18.01 9.43 5.24
C GLY A 191 -16.55 9.05 5.06
N SER A 192 -16.09 7.94 5.65
CA SER A 192 -14.77 7.35 5.37
C SER A 192 -14.71 6.73 3.97
N TYR A 193 -13.50 6.49 3.49
CA TYR A 193 -13.27 5.93 2.16
C TYR A 193 -12.35 4.72 2.19
N LEU A 194 -12.56 3.84 1.23
CA LEU A 194 -11.65 2.74 0.86
C LEU A 194 -11.07 3.02 -0.52
N VAL A 195 -9.75 2.90 -0.64
CA VAL A 195 -9.02 2.93 -1.91
C VAL A 195 -8.34 1.58 -2.09
N VAL A 196 -8.59 0.92 -3.21
CA VAL A 196 -7.94 -0.37 -3.54
C VAL A 196 -7.33 -0.29 -4.92
N SER A 197 -6.13 -0.84 -5.08
CA SER A 197 -5.62 -1.33 -6.37
C SER A 197 -5.16 -2.78 -6.25
N HIS A 198 -5.37 -3.57 -7.33
CA HIS A 198 -5.11 -5.00 -7.30
C HIS A 198 -4.69 -5.52 -8.70
N PRO A 199 -3.67 -6.40 -8.81
CA PRO A 199 -3.30 -7.01 -10.07
C PRO A 199 -4.42 -7.90 -10.61
N ALA A 200 -4.71 -7.74 -11.90
CA ALA A 200 -5.84 -8.35 -12.57
C ALA A 200 -5.57 -9.80 -13.01
N SER A 201 -6.58 -10.66 -12.90
CA SER A 201 -6.57 -12.01 -13.48
C SER A 201 -7.16 -12.05 -14.90
N ASP A 202 -7.89 -11.00 -15.30
CA ASP A 202 -8.71 -10.90 -16.51
C ASP A 202 -8.24 -9.79 -17.49
N ILE A 203 -7.15 -9.09 -17.18
CA ILE A 203 -6.42 -8.21 -18.12
C ILE A 203 -5.12 -8.92 -18.50
N ASP A 204 -4.92 -9.19 -19.79
CA ASP A 204 -3.78 -9.99 -20.28
C ASP A 204 -3.54 -11.26 -19.43
N ALA A 205 -4.59 -12.05 -19.31
CA ALA A 205 -4.65 -13.17 -18.37
C ALA A 205 -3.51 -14.19 -18.56
N ALA A 206 -2.96 -14.34 -19.77
CA ALA A 206 -1.85 -15.26 -20.03
C ALA A 206 -0.54 -14.76 -19.41
N SER A 207 -0.17 -13.51 -19.71
CA SER A 207 1.05 -12.89 -19.19
C SER A 207 0.97 -12.74 -17.66
N MET A 208 -0.20 -12.38 -17.13
CA MET A 208 -0.38 -12.21 -15.68
C MET A 208 -0.29 -13.54 -14.91
N ARG A 209 -0.84 -14.63 -15.45
CA ARG A 209 -0.66 -15.96 -14.83
C ARG A 209 0.81 -16.40 -14.84
N GLU A 210 1.53 -16.18 -15.94
CA GLU A 210 2.96 -16.53 -16.00
C GLU A 210 3.77 -15.65 -15.06
N LEU A 211 3.47 -14.36 -14.95
CA LEU A 211 4.08 -13.42 -14.00
C LEU A 211 3.88 -13.92 -12.54
N ALA A 212 2.65 -14.17 -12.13
CA ALA A 212 2.34 -14.65 -10.79
C ALA A 212 3.05 -15.99 -10.49
N LYS A 213 3.09 -16.91 -11.45
CA LYS A 213 3.82 -18.18 -11.32
C LYS A 213 5.32 -17.97 -11.10
N ARG A 214 5.95 -17.02 -11.79
CA ARG A 214 7.37 -16.69 -11.59
C ARG A 214 7.63 -16.05 -10.24
N LEU A 215 6.84 -15.07 -9.86
CA LEU A 215 6.97 -14.41 -8.56
C LEU A 215 6.79 -15.40 -7.41
N ASN A 216 5.76 -16.26 -7.48
CA ASN A 216 5.48 -17.29 -6.45
C ASN A 216 6.57 -18.37 -6.31
N ARG A 217 7.52 -18.46 -7.26
CA ARG A 217 8.69 -19.34 -7.16
C ARG A 217 9.91 -18.64 -6.54
N LEU A 218 9.98 -17.33 -6.67
CA LEU A 218 11.17 -16.53 -6.36
C LEU A 218 11.05 -15.73 -5.07
N MET A 219 9.83 -15.49 -4.62
CA MET A 219 9.55 -14.72 -3.41
C MET A 219 8.91 -15.60 -2.34
N VAL A 220 9.07 -15.18 -1.09
CA VAL A 220 8.41 -15.83 0.05
C VAL A 220 6.90 -15.54 0.03
N GLN A 221 6.51 -14.29 -0.24
CA GLN A 221 5.12 -13.90 -0.32
C GLN A 221 4.48 -14.38 -1.63
N ARG A 222 3.36 -15.10 -1.50
CA ARG A 222 2.55 -15.51 -2.65
C ARG A 222 1.72 -14.35 -3.17
N VAL A 223 1.48 -14.34 -4.48
CA VAL A 223 0.66 -13.34 -5.18
C VAL A 223 -0.60 -14.00 -5.71
N ALA A 224 -1.75 -13.51 -5.30
CA ALA A 224 -3.05 -13.80 -5.88
C ALA A 224 -3.39 -12.75 -6.96
N LEU A 225 -4.05 -13.19 -8.02
CA LEU A 225 -4.63 -12.31 -9.04
C LEU A 225 -6.15 -12.36 -8.90
N ARG A 226 -6.83 -11.22 -9.04
CA ARG A 226 -8.30 -11.14 -8.97
C ARG A 226 -8.89 -10.48 -10.19
N SER A 227 -10.06 -10.97 -10.63
CA SER A 227 -10.84 -10.35 -11.69
C SER A 227 -11.44 -9.02 -11.23
N ARG A 228 -11.94 -8.23 -12.20
CA ARG A 228 -12.67 -6.99 -11.87
C ARG A 228 -13.83 -7.25 -10.90
N ALA A 229 -14.56 -8.34 -11.11
CA ALA A 229 -15.70 -8.70 -10.27
C ALA A 229 -15.27 -8.97 -8.82
N GLU A 230 -14.20 -9.76 -8.62
CA GLU A 230 -13.65 -10.05 -7.29
C GLU A 230 -13.08 -8.82 -6.60
N VAL A 231 -12.39 -7.93 -7.34
CA VAL A 231 -11.92 -6.64 -6.79
C VAL A 231 -13.10 -5.74 -6.40
N THR A 232 -14.21 -5.78 -7.17
CA THR A 232 -15.40 -4.98 -6.86
C THR A 232 -16.05 -5.41 -5.54
N GLN A 233 -15.98 -6.68 -5.15
CA GLN A 233 -16.52 -7.19 -3.89
C GLN A 233 -15.87 -6.54 -2.65
N PHE A 234 -14.63 -6.06 -2.73
CA PHE A 234 -14.03 -5.30 -1.62
C PHE A 234 -14.78 -3.99 -1.30
N PHE A 235 -15.60 -3.52 -2.23
CA PHE A 235 -16.41 -2.31 -2.08
C PHE A 235 -17.88 -2.59 -1.75
N ASP A 236 -18.25 -3.83 -1.42
CA ASP A 236 -19.62 -4.18 -1.08
C ASP A 236 -20.11 -3.33 0.11
N GLY A 237 -21.31 -2.76 -0.01
CA GLY A 237 -21.87 -1.83 0.96
C GLY A 237 -21.36 -0.39 0.88
N LEU A 238 -20.39 -0.08 0.06
CA LEU A 238 -19.86 1.26 -0.17
C LEU A 238 -20.49 1.91 -1.42
N GLU A 239 -20.49 3.22 -1.44
CA GLU A 239 -20.82 4.01 -2.62
C GLU A 239 -19.57 4.23 -3.46
N LEU A 240 -19.49 3.56 -4.64
CA LEU A 240 -18.36 3.73 -5.54
C LEU A 240 -18.32 5.15 -6.10
N ALA A 241 -17.15 5.80 -6.00
CA ALA A 241 -16.89 7.06 -6.66
C ALA A 241 -16.67 6.83 -8.17
N ASP A 242 -17.26 7.71 -9.02
CA ASP A 242 -17.02 7.65 -10.46
C ASP A 242 -15.54 7.66 -10.82
N PRO A 243 -15.12 6.81 -11.76
CA PRO A 243 -15.89 5.94 -12.67
C PRO A 243 -16.12 4.50 -12.14
N GLY A 244 -16.02 4.26 -10.84
CA GLY A 244 -16.13 2.93 -10.23
C GLY A 244 -14.80 2.17 -10.27
N VAL A 245 -14.89 0.81 -10.32
CA VAL A 245 -13.70 -0.04 -10.46
C VAL A 245 -13.33 -0.14 -11.94
N VAL A 246 -12.19 0.42 -12.30
CA VAL A 246 -11.67 0.49 -13.67
C VAL A 246 -10.17 0.14 -13.69
N ARG A 247 -9.57 0.03 -14.87
CA ARG A 247 -8.10 0.01 -14.94
C ARG A 247 -7.55 1.29 -14.31
N ILE A 248 -6.53 1.17 -13.46
CA ILE A 248 -6.03 2.31 -12.66
C ILE A 248 -5.65 3.56 -13.48
N PRO A 249 -5.16 3.50 -14.74
CA PRO A 249 -4.93 4.69 -15.54
C PRO A 249 -6.22 5.41 -15.99
N GLU A 250 -7.36 4.71 -15.98
CA GLU A 250 -8.66 5.25 -16.38
C GLU A 250 -9.38 5.99 -15.24
N TRP A 251 -8.94 5.77 -14.00
CA TRP A 251 -9.55 6.41 -12.85
C TRP A 251 -9.09 7.87 -12.74
N ARG A 252 -9.96 8.81 -13.12
CA ARG A 252 -9.74 10.28 -13.07
C ARG A 252 -8.34 10.70 -13.56
N PRO A 253 -7.95 10.37 -14.80
CA PRO A 253 -6.62 10.67 -15.33
C PRO A 253 -6.36 12.18 -15.35
N ASP A 254 -5.12 12.58 -15.06
CA ASP A 254 -4.70 13.98 -15.10
C ASP A 254 -4.68 14.51 -16.55
N SER A 255 -4.47 13.61 -17.52
CA SER A 255 -4.54 13.94 -18.96
C SER A 255 -5.19 12.81 -19.77
N PRO A 256 -5.72 13.07 -20.98
CA PRO A 256 -6.22 12.02 -21.87
C PRO A 256 -5.17 10.96 -22.23
N ALA A 257 -3.90 11.34 -22.28
CA ALA A 257 -2.80 10.43 -22.59
C ALA A 257 -2.60 9.36 -21.51
N ASP A 258 -2.89 9.68 -20.24
CA ASP A 258 -2.71 8.76 -19.11
C ASP A 258 -3.59 7.52 -19.24
N ARG A 259 -4.76 7.63 -19.90
CA ARG A 259 -5.65 6.47 -20.14
C ARG A 259 -5.02 5.37 -20.96
N GLY A 260 -4.07 5.72 -21.83
CA GLY A 260 -3.34 4.80 -22.69
C GLY A 260 -2.15 4.11 -22.02
N ILE A 261 -1.81 4.45 -20.78
CA ILE A 261 -0.68 3.82 -20.07
C ILE A 261 -0.97 2.34 -19.86
N PRO A 262 -0.08 1.43 -20.28
CA PRO A 262 -0.24 -0.01 -20.02
C PRO A 262 -0.35 -0.30 -18.54
N SER A 263 -1.40 -1.03 -18.15
CA SER A 263 -1.59 -1.49 -16.78
C SER A 263 -2.49 -2.72 -16.74
N THR A 264 -2.11 -3.68 -15.94
CA THR A 264 -2.87 -4.90 -15.63
C THR A 264 -3.38 -4.86 -14.20
N MET A 265 -3.87 -3.70 -13.76
CA MET A 265 -4.41 -3.52 -12.42
C MET A 265 -5.81 -2.91 -12.47
N TRP A 266 -6.70 -3.46 -11.67
CA TRP A 266 -7.98 -2.85 -11.31
C TRP A 266 -7.80 -1.91 -10.12
N GLY A 267 -8.56 -0.84 -10.07
CA GLY A 267 -8.59 0.03 -8.91
C GLY A 267 -9.90 0.81 -8.82
N GLY A 268 -10.22 1.24 -7.61
CA GLY A 268 -11.43 1.99 -7.31
C GLY A 268 -11.33 2.71 -5.98
N VAL A 269 -12.33 3.56 -5.74
CA VAL A 269 -12.55 4.30 -4.50
C VAL A 269 -14.01 4.13 -4.11
N GLY A 270 -14.27 3.75 -2.86
CA GLY A 270 -15.62 3.61 -2.31
C GLY A 270 -15.79 4.43 -1.04
N ARG A 271 -16.96 5.06 -0.86
CA ARG A 271 -17.33 5.85 0.32
C ARG A 271 -18.23 5.03 1.24
N LYS A 272 -17.92 4.99 2.51
CA LYS A 272 -18.79 4.44 3.56
C LYS A 272 -19.98 5.40 3.79
N ARG A 273 -21.21 4.88 3.69
CA ARG A 273 -22.46 5.63 3.90
C ARG A 273 -22.73 5.88 5.38
#